data_3ceffe32ea7389cdccbdd63bbad13024
#
_entry.id   3ceffe32ea7389cdccbdd63bbad13024
#
_cell.length_a   1.000
_cell.length_b   1.000
_cell.length_c   1.000
_cell.angle_alpha   90.00
_cell.angle_beta   90.00
_cell.angle_gamma   90.00
#
_symmetry.space_group_name_H-M   'P 1'
#
loop_
_entity.id
_entity.type
_entity.pdbx_description
1 polymer ?
#
loop_
_entity_poly.entity_id
_entity_poly.type
_entity_poly.pdbx_seq_one_letter_code
_entity_poly.pdbx_strand_id
1 'polypeptide(L)'
;GLVGSEMCIRDRVTKLKLVKANFESQKYALEDKLLKFFPQSILREQEFIQALTEDSAHLQEHTPIEFSMQIGGVTYTERKAAGQAILDACTAMQDVSEKHTIGEYRGFPITLWANVQTQKFQLTLHHKLSQEVELGADAVGNTTRIDHVLDEIPKNLDKHKTALENLTAQQQEAQEEVKRPFAQEQELTDKTNRLNVLRLALHMDDGEKPQAEHTEEKPSIRGMLKRMGMESAATAAAPGRSHSQEAELA
;
A
#
# COMPACT_ATOMS: atom_id res chain seq x y z
N GLY A 1 0.79 -52.50 20.86
CA GLY A 1 2.20 -52.57 21.23
C GLY A 1 2.91 -51.22 21.07
N LEU A 2 4.17 -51.17 21.49
CA LEU A 2 5.01 -49.94 21.46
C LEU A 2 5.13 -49.30 20.09
N VAL A 3 5.24 -50.11 19.04
CA VAL A 3 5.30 -49.61 17.60
C VAL A 3 4.04 -48.84 17.17
N GLY A 4 2.85 -49.35 17.56
CA GLY A 4 1.60 -48.63 17.25
C GLY A 4 1.47 -47.31 18.01
N SER A 5 1.98 -47.25 19.25
CA SER A 5 2.01 -46.01 20.05
C SER A 5 3.00 -45.02 19.49
N GLU A 6 4.17 -45.47 19.00
CA GLU A 6 5.17 -44.59 18.37
C GLU A 6 4.59 -43.95 17.08
N MET A 7 3.96 -44.74 16.21
CA MET A 7 3.34 -44.25 14.97
C MET A 7 2.29 -43.17 15.26
N CYS A 8 1.37 -43.41 16.20
CA CYS A 8 0.35 -42.43 16.58
C CYS A 8 0.95 -41.12 17.13
N ILE A 9 1.99 -41.21 17.96
CA ILE A 9 2.65 -40.04 18.54
C ILE A 9 3.42 -39.30 17.46
N ARG A 10 4.11 -39.98 16.57
CA ARG A 10 4.83 -39.38 15.42
C ARG A 10 3.89 -38.59 14.52
N ASP A 11 2.74 -39.14 14.17
CA ASP A 11 1.74 -38.49 13.34
C ASP A 11 1.20 -37.23 14.05
N ARG A 12 0.95 -37.29 15.35
CA ARG A 12 0.53 -36.14 16.14
C ARG A 12 1.60 -35.05 16.19
N VAL A 13 2.86 -35.40 16.43
CA VAL A 13 4.00 -34.46 16.41
C VAL A 13 4.14 -33.80 15.04
N THR A 14 4.01 -34.57 13.96
CA THR A 14 4.07 -34.01 12.60
C THR A 14 2.96 -33.01 12.36
N LYS A 15 1.73 -33.32 12.76
CA LYS A 15 0.60 -32.36 12.66
C LYS A 15 0.84 -31.09 13.47
N LEU A 16 1.31 -31.22 14.72
CA LEU A 16 1.60 -30.07 15.58
C LEU A 16 2.73 -29.20 15.03
N LYS A 17 3.79 -29.80 14.46
CA LYS A 17 4.85 -29.06 13.76
C LYS A 17 4.33 -28.27 12.58
N LEU A 18 3.41 -28.85 11.78
CA LEU A 18 2.79 -28.17 10.67
C LEU A 18 1.94 -26.97 11.14
N VAL A 19 1.14 -27.16 12.19
CA VAL A 19 0.32 -26.08 12.78
C VAL A 19 1.23 -24.97 13.33
N LYS A 20 2.33 -25.32 13.99
CA LYS A 20 3.32 -24.35 14.47
C LYS A 20 3.97 -23.58 13.33
N ALA A 21 4.39 -24.26 12.27
CA ALA A 21 4.97 -23.59 11.09
C ALA A 21 4.00 -22.61 10.44
N ASN A 22 2.70 -22.97 10.35
CA ASN A 22 1.67 -22.09 9.87
C ASN A 22 1.48 -20.86 10.78
N PHE A 23 1.46 -21.08 12.10
CA PHE A 23 1.37 -20.01 13.08
C PHE A 23 2.56 -19.04 12.97
N GLU A 24 3.78 -19.55 12.88
CA GLU A 24 5.00 -18.75 12.71
C GLU A 24 4.96 -17.95 11.39
N SER A 25 4.50 -18.58 10.30
CA SER A 25 4.34 -17.90 9.00
C SER A 25 3.33 -16.74 9.08
N GLN A 26 2.19 -16.95 9.75
CA GLN A 26 1.20 -15.90 9.98
C GLN A 26 1.75 -14.77 10.85
N LYS A 27 2.50 -15.12 11.88
CA LYS A 27 3.17 -14.16 12.77
C LYS A 27 4.17 -13.29 12.00
N TYR A 28 5.03 -13.87 11.16
CA TYR A 28 5.97 -13.12 10.32
C TYR A 28 5.24 -12.20 9.33
N ALA A 29 4.16 -12.68 8.71
CA ALA A 29 3.36 -11.84 7.81
C ALA A 29 2.72 -10.65 8.55
N LEU A 30 2.32 -10.84 9.80
CA LEU A 30 1.75 -9.79 10.62
C LEU A 30 2.83 -8.79 11.09
N GLU A 31 4.02 -9.27 11.45
CA GLU A 31 5.19 -8.43 11.76
C GLU A 31 5.58 -7.55 10.56
N ASP A 32 5.59 -8.11 9.34
CA ASP A 32 5.87 -7.33 8.12
C ASP A 32 4.81 -6.25 7.87
N LYS A 33 3.52 -6.54 8.11
CA LYS A 33 2.46 -5.54 8.06
C LYS A 33 2.64 -4.44 9.10
N LEU A 34 3.04 -4.79 10.34
CA LEU A 34 3.30 -3.82 11.40
C LEU A 34 4.47 -2.89 11.07
N LEU A 35 5.48 -3.41 10.38
CA LEU A 35 6.67 -2.63 10.02
C LEU A 35 6.46 -1.76 8.78
N LYS A 36 5.64 -2.19 7.80
CA LYS A 36 5.53 -1.53 6.51
C LYS A 36 4.13 -0.96 6.25
N PHE A 37 3.11 -1.82 6.29
CA PHE A 37 1.77 -1.45 5.86
C PHE A 37 1.11 -0.42 6.79
N PHE A 38 1.05 -0.70 8.10
CA PHE A 38 0.35 0.18 9.03
C PHE A 38 0.98 1.57 9.12
N PRO A 39 2.32 1.73 9.27
CA PRO A 39 2.91 3.07 9.35
C PRO A 39 2.66 3.89 8.09
N GLN A 40 2.80 3.29 6.90
CA GLN A 40 2.58 3.97 5.63
C GLN A 40 1.11 4.35 5.43
N SER A 41 0.19 3.45 5.78
CA SER A 41 -1.25 3.70 5.65
C SER A 41 -1.72 4.78 6.62
N ILE A 42 -1.26 4.75 7.87
CA ILE A 42 -1.57 5.75 8.88
C ILE A 42 -1.05 7.13 8.46
N LEU A 43 0.19 7.20 7.98
CA LEU A 43 0.77 8.45 7.49
C LEU A 43 -0.04 9.02 6.32
N ARG A 44 -0.41 8.19 5.36
CA ARG A 44 -1.25 8.60 4.23
C ARG A 44 -2.61 9.14 4.67
N GLU A 45 -3.28 8.44 5.59
CA GLU A 45 -4.57 8.93 6.12
C GLU A 45 -4.42 10.26 6.86
N GLN A 46 -3.33 10.46 7.61
CA GLN A 46 -3.03 11.73 8.28
C GLN A 46 -2.81 12.86 7.29
N GLU A 47 -2.07 12.62 6.21
CA GLU A 47 -1.85 13.60 5.13
C GLU A 47 -3.17 13.98 4.43
N PHE A 48 -4.05 12.99 4.14
CA PHE A 48 -5.37 13.26 3.58
C PHE A 48 -6.26 14.05 4.53
N ILE A 49 -6.27 13.69 5.82
CA ILE A 49 -7.04 14.41 6.85
C ILE A 49 -6.57 15.86 6.96
N GLN A 50 -5.27 16.11 6.95
CA GLN A 50 -4.72 17.46 6.96
C GLN A 50 -5.18 18.25 5.75
N ALA A 51 -4.99 17.72 4.54
CA ALA A 51 -5.38 18.37 3.30
C ALA A 51 -6.89 18.64 3.23
N LEU A 52 -7.74 17.67 3.60
CA LEU A 52 -9.19 17.83 3.64
C LEU A 52 -9.65 18.82 4.71
N THR A 53 -8.92 18.92 5.83
CA THR A 53 -9.22 19.92 6.87
C THR A 53 -8.98 21.33 6.34
N GLU A 54 -7.86 21.54 5.63
CA GLU A 54 -7.55 22.82 5.00
C GLU A 54 -8.53 23.16 3.88
N ASP A 55 -8.90 22.17 3.03
CA ASP A 55 -9.91 22.35 1.96
C ASP A 55 -11.30 22.65 2.54
N SER A 56 -11.69 21.99 3.64
CA SER A 56 -12.98 22.22 4.31
C SER A 56 -13.04 23.62 4.93
N ALA A 57 -11.96 24.07 5.56
CA ALA A 57 -11.89 25.41 6.11
C ALA A 57 -11.95 26.48 4.99
N HIS A 58 -11.19 26.27 3.91
CA HIS A 58 -11.22 27.12 2.75
C HIS A 58 -12.61 27.22 2.10
N LEU A 59 -13.29 26.09 1.96
CA LEU A 59 -14.66 26.02 1.45
C LEU A 59 -15.64 26.82 2.33
N GLN A 60 -15.53 26.70 3.66
CA GLN A 60 -16.40 27.44 4.59
C GLN A 60 -16.18 28.93 4.51
N GLU A 61 -14.93 29.39 4.38
CA GLU A 61 -14.57 30.80 4.28
C GLU A 61 -15.07 31.44 2.97
N HIS A 62 -15.02 30.71 1.86
CA HIS A 62 -15.30 31.23 0.51
C HIS A 62 -16.68 30.83 -0.03
N THR A 63 -17.51 30.13 0.73
CA THR A 63 -18.87 29.80 0.27
C THR A 63 -19.79 31.02 0.43
N PRO A 64 -20.25 31.62 -0.67
CA PRO A 64 -21.17 32.75 -0.62
C PRO A 64 -22.59 32.30 -0.20
N ILE A 65 -23.38 33.25 0.29
CA ILE A 65 -24.79 33.00 0.66
C ILE A 65 -25.61 32.70 -0.59
N GLU A 66 -25.35 33.41 -1.69
CA GLU A 66 -26.02 33.22 -2.97
C GLU A 66 -25.03 32.59 -3.97
N PHE A 67 -25.58 31.90 -4.97
CA PHE A 67 -24.75 31.29 -6.02
C PHE A 67 -23.94 32.35 -6.75
N SER A 68 -22.64 32.17 -6.83
CA SER A 68 -21.71 33.04 -7.56
C SER A 68 -20.55 32.22 -8.07
N MET A 69 -20.35 32.18 -9.39
CA MET A 69 -19.27 31.43 -10.05
C MET A 69 -18.59 32.33 -11.09
N GLN A 70 -17.28 32.37 -11.12
CA GLN A 70 -16.52 33.13 -12.10
C GLN A 70 -16.01 32.21 -13.20
N ILE A 71 -16.34 32.49 -14.47
CA ILE A 71 -15.86 31.77 -15.65
C ILE A 71 -15.43 32.80 -16.72
N GLY A 72 -14.24 32.63 -17.28
CA GLY A 72 -13.70 33.54 -18.29
C GLY A 72 -13.58 35.00 -17.83
N GLY A 73 -13.42 35.24 -16.54
CA GLY A 73 -13.39 36.59 -15.94
C GLY A 73 -14.77 37.23 -15.73
N VAL A 74 -15.88 36.55 -16.08
CA VAL A 74 -17.25 37.00 -15.86
C VAL A 74 -17.85 36.27 -14.65
N THR A 75 -18.52 37.03 -13.77
CA THR A 75 -19.22 36.47 -12.63
C THR A 75 -20.67 36.17 -12.96
N TYR A 76 -21.07 34.93 -12.75
CA TYR A 76 -22.44 34.44 -12.98
C TYR A 76 -23.14 34.19 -11.65
N THR A 77 -24.36 34.72 -11.52
CA THR A 77 -25.21 34.52 -10.35
C THR A 77 -26.32 33.47 -10.57
N GLU A 78 -26.47 33.04 -11.83
CA GLU A 78 -27.42 32.00 -12.21
C GLU A 78 -26.71 30.71 -12.63
N ARG A 79 -27.11 29.56 -12.02
CA ARG A 79 -26.53 28.23 -12.28
C ARG A 79 -26.55 27.85 -13.76
N LYS A 80 -27.65 28.17 -14.46
CA LYS A 80 -27.81 27.86 -15.90
C LYS A 80 -26.82 28.64 -16.73
N ALA A 81 -26.67 29.92 -16.45
CA ALA A 81 -25.76 30.80 -17.18
C ALA A 81 -24.29 30.40 -16.95
N ALA A 82 -23.90 30.10 -15.70
CA ALA A 82 -22.58 29.60 -15.37
C ALA A 82 -22.28 28.26 -16.05
N GLY A 83 -23.24 27.31 -15.99
CA GLY A 83 -23.08 26.01 -16.65
C GLY A 83 -22.98 26.11 -18.16
N GLN A 84 -23.72 27.06 -18.79
CA GLN A 84 -23.58 27.32 -20.20
C GLN A 84 -22.20 27.92 -20.55
N ALA A 85 -21.69 28.84 -19.74
CA ALA A 85 -20.34 29.38 -19.93
C ALA A 85 -19.24 28.27 -19.82
N ILE A 86 -19.43 27.27 -18.97
CA ILE A 86 -18.53 26.08 -18.91
C ILE A 86 -18.62 25.31 -20.24
N LEU A 87 -19.83 25.06 -20.78
CA LEU A 87 -20.01 24.35 -22.04
C LEU A 87 -19.44 25.13 -23.22
N ASP A 88 -19.61 26.45 -23.21
CA ASP A 88 -19.02 27.33 -24.22
C ASP A 88 -17.48 27.31 -24.17
N ALA A 89 -16.90 27.26 -22.97
CA ALA A 89 -15.47 27.07 -22.80
C ALA A 89 -14.98 25.70 -23.31
N CYS A 90 -15.77 24.62 -23.15
CA CYS A 90 -15.47 23.32 -23.75
C CYS A 90 -15.44 23.40 -25.29
N THR A 91 -16.38 24.08 -25.89
CA THR A 91 -16.45 24.22 -27.37
C THR A 91 -15.38 25.15 -27.93
N ALA A 92 -14.95 26.13 -27.15
CA ALA A 92 -13.88 27.07 -27.53
C ALA A 92 -12.47 26.50 -27.40
N MET A 93 -12.31 25.32 -26.72
CA MET A 93 -11.03 24.67 -26.49
C MET A 93 -10.43 24.18 -27.82
N GLN A 94 -9.29 24.75 -28.21
CA GLN A 94 -8.59 24.40 -29.46
C GLN A 94 -7.62 23.23 -29.26
N ASP A 95 -7.01 23.13 -28.07
CA ASP A 95 -6.10 22.04 -27.72
C ASP A 95 -6.68 21.22 -26.58
N VAL A 96 -7.05 19.99 -26.90
CA VAL A 96 -7.61 19.02 -25.94
C VAL A 96 -6.56 18.40 -25.04
N SER A 97 -5.27 18.57 -25.34
CA SER A 97 -4.16 18.03 -24.56
C SER A 97 -3.73 18.93 -23.38
N GLU A 98 -4.09 20.22 -23.43
CA GLU A 98 -3.72 21.17 -22.40
C GLU A 98 -4.83 21.37 -21.35
N LYS A 99 -4.39 21.66 -20.13
CA LYS A 99 -5.28 22.03 -19.02
C LYS A 99 -5.42 23.55 -18.99
N HIS A 100 -6.64 24.07 -19.11
CA HIS A 100 -6.92 25.49 -19.13
C HIS A 100 -7.66 25.93 -17.86
N THR A 101 -7.10 26.88 -17.13
CA THR A 101 -7.81 27.50 -16.01
C THR A 101 -8.88 28.43 -16.58
N ILE A 102 -10.15 28.10 -16.31
CA ILE A 102 -11.30 28.83 -16.87
C ILE A 102 -11.99 29.75 -15.87
N GLY A 103 -11.71 29.65 -14.59
CA GLY A 103 -12.35 30.46 -13.57
C GLY A 103 -12.13 30.01 -12.16
N GLU A 104 -13.06 30.36 -11.27
CA GLU A 104 -13.02 30.06 -9.86
C GLU A 104 -14.45 29.87 -9.31
N TYR A 105 -14.59 28.94 -8.36
CA TYR A 105 -15.85 28.74 -7.64
C TYR A 105 -15.62 28.40 -6.18
N ARG A 106 -16.25 29.13 -5.28
CA ARG A 106 -16.09 29.01 -3.82
C ARG A 106 -14.62 29.01 -3.37
N GLY A 107 -13.78 29.87 -3.99
CA GLY A 107 -12.35 29.94 -3.73
C GLY A 107 -11.50 28.86 -4.40
N PHE A 108 -12.09 27.91 -5.12
CA PHE A 108 -11.38 26.86 -5.83
C PHE A 108 -11.16 27.26 -7.30
N PRO A 109 -9.92 27.42 -7.76
CA PRO A 109 -9.61 27.57 -9.18
C PRO A 109 -10.11 26.38 -9.99
N ILE A 110 -10.73 26.67 -11.13
CA ILE A 110 -11.33 25.69 -12.02
C ILE A 110 -10.45 25.50 -13.25
N THR A 111 -10.01 24.28 -13.48
CA THR A 111 -9.26 23.90 -14.68
C THR A 111 -10.07 22.94 -15.53
N LEU A 112 -10.22 23.26 -16.81
CA LEU A 112 -10.91 22.44 -17.82
C LEU A 112 -9.89 21.65 -18.64
N TRP A 113 -10.18 20.40 -18.92
CA TRP A 113 -9.38 19.55 -19.80
C TRP A 113 -10.22 18.43 -20.43
N ALA A 114 -9.73 17.82 -21.51
CA ALA A 114 -10.41 16.71 -22.15
C ALA A 114 -9.71 15.39 -21.86
N ASN A 115 -10.46 14.42 -21.39
CA ASN A 115 -9.95 13.05 -21.23
C ASN A 115 -10.04 12.33 -22.59
N VAL A 116 -8.90 12.12 -23.21
CA VAL A 116 -8.81 11.52 -24.56
C VAL A 116 -9.32 10.07 -24.58
N GLN A 117 -9.16 9.35 -23.45
CA GLN A 117 -9.59 7.94 -23.36
C GLN A 117 -11.11 7.81 -23.28
N THR A 118 -11.77 8.67 -22.51
CA THR A 118 -13.23 8.65 -22.34
C THR A 118 -13.96 9.56 -23.33
N GLN A 119 -13.24 10.39 -24.07
CA GLN A 119 -13.77 11.42 -24.97
C GLN A 119 -14.74 12.38 -24.28
N LYS A 120 -14.49 12.67 -23.01
CA LYS A 120 -15.30 13.55 -22.19
C LYS A 120 -14.49 14.71 -21.65
N PHE A 121 -15.13 15.85 -21.49
CA PHE A 121 -14.56 16.96 -20.79
C PHE A 121 -14.61 16.72 -19.28
N GLN A 122 -13.53 17.10 -18.62
CA GLN A 122 -13.40 17.06 -17.17
C GLN A 122 -12.99 18.42 -16.65
N LEU A 123 -13.46 18.70 -15.46
CA LEU A 123 -13.17 19.91 -14.72
C LEU A 123 -12.48 19.50 -13.43
N THR A 124 -11.41 20.18 -13.09
CA THR A 124 -10.69 19.98 -11.85
C THR A 124 -10.73 21.24 -11.00
N LEU A 125 -11.20 21.11 -9.76
CA LEU A 125 -11.13 22.17 -8.75
C LEU A 125 -9.86 21.93 -7.93
N HIS A 126 -9.03 22.96 -7.80
CA HIS A 126 -7.73 22.86 -7.16
C HIS A 126 -7.69 23.58 -5.83
N HIS A 127 -7.18 22.92 -4.78
CA HIS A 127 -6.67 23.53 -3.57
C HIS A 127 -5.59 22.61 -3.00
N LYS A 128 -5.71 22.10 -1.78
CA LYS A 128 -4.76 21.09 -1.26
C LYS A 128 -4.94 19.75 -1.94
N LEU A 129 -6.19 19.37 -2.17
CA LEU A 129 -6.55 18.25 -3.01
C LEU A 129 -7.22 18.73 -4.29
N SER A 130 -7.05 17.93 -5.34
CA SER A 130 -7.72 18.16 -6.61
C SER A 130 -9.00 17.36 -6.66
N GLN A 131 -10.11 18.03 -6.94
CA GLN A 131 -11.43 17.42 -7.09
C GLN A 131 -11.82 17.39 -8.57
N GLU A 132 -12.09 16.21 -9.10
CA GLU A 132 -12.42 16.03 -10.52
C GLU A 132 -13.93 15.86 -10.72
N VAL A 133 -14.46 16.53 -11.75
CA VAL A 133 -15.86 16.49 -12.13
C VAL A 133 -15.97 16.18 -13.61
N GLU A 134 -16.65 15.10 -13.96
CA GLU A 134 -16.98 14.79 -15.36
C GLU A 134 -18.14 15.68 -15.84
N LEU A 135 -17.94 16.37 -16.94
CA LEU A 135 -18.95 17.24 -17.53
C LEU A 135 -19.90 16.47 -18.46
N GLY A 136 -21.17 16.84 -18.41
CA GLY A 136 -22.21 16.35 -19.31
C GLY A 136 -22.74 17.46 -20.20
N ALA A 137 -23.74 17.11 -21.01
CA ALA A 137 -24.39 18.07 -21.94
C ALA A 137 -25.34 19.08 -21.24
N ASP A 138 -25.74 18.82 -20.00
CA ASP A 138 -26.67 19.66 -19.26
C ASP A 138 -25.93 20.72 -18.43
N ALA A 139 -26.19 21.99 -18.71
CA ALA A 139 -25.57 23.12 -18.06
C ALA A 139 -25.84 23.16 -16.53
N VAL A 140 -27.08 22.96 -16.11
CA VAL A 140 -27.45 22.96 -14.67
C VAL A 140 -26.90 21.73 -13.98
N GLY A 141 -26.94 20.58 -14.65
CA GLY A 141 -26.38 19.36 -14.14
C GLY A 141 -24.88 19.46 -13.87
N ASN A 142 -24.14 20.20 -14.69
CA ASN A 142 -22.71 20.42 -14.47
C ASN A 142 -22.44 21.25 -13.21
N THR A 143 -23.13 22.36 -13.01
CA THR A 143 -22.99 23.18 -11.79
C THR A 143 -23.42 22.40 -10.52
N THR A 144 -24.44 21.56 -10.64
CA THR A 144 -24.89 20.70 -9.54
C THR A 144 -23.85 19.64 -9.19
N ARG A 145 -23.17 19.02 -10.18
CA ARG A 145 -22.07 18.07 -9.93
C ARG A 145 -20.89 18.75 -9.24
N ILE A 146 -20.56 19.97 -9.64
CA ILE A 146 -19.49 20.76 -9.01
C ILE A 146 -19.84 21.04 -7.54
N ASP A 147 -21.07 21.49 -7.24
CA ASP A 147 -21.52 21.68 -5.87
C ASP A 147 -21.43 20.40 -5.06
N HIS A 148 -21.91 19.29 -5.62
CA HIS A 148 -21.90 18.00 -4.93
C HIS A 148 -20.49 17.55 -4.54
N VAL A 149 -19.51 17.72 -5.42
CA VAL A 149 -18.13 17.33 -5.16
C VAL A 149 -17.52 18.20 -4.06
N LEU A 150 -17.79 19.51 -4.04
CA LEU A 150 -17.33 20.40 -2.96
C LEU A 150 -18.04 20.08 -1.62
N ASP A 151 -19.34 19.81 -1.64
CA ASP A 151 -20.12 19.48 -0.45
C ASP A 151 -19.79 18.08 0.12
N GLU A 152 -19.10 17.23 -0.67
CA GLU A 152 -18.55 15.95 -0.18
C GLU A 152 -17.23 16.10 0.59
N ILE A 153 -16.51 17.22 0.48
CA ILE A 153 -15.22 17.44 1.17
C ILE A 153 -15.32 17.20 2.68
N PRO A 154 -16.28 17.82 3.44
CA PRO A 154 -16.38 17.58 4.87
C PRO A 154 -16.78 16.13 5.21
N LYS A 155 -17.61 15.50 4.38
CA LYS A 155 -17.99 14.09 4.57
C LYS A 155 -16.81 13.15 4.33
N ASN A 156 -15.97 13.45 3.35
CA ASN A 156 -14.76 12.69 3.09
C ASN A 156 -13.75 12.86 4.23
N LEU A 157 -13.65 14.05 4.83
CA LEU A 157 -12.86 14.27 6.03
C LEU A 157 -13.27 13.34 7.16
N ASP A 158 -14.56 13.18 7.43
CA ASP A 158 -15.07 12.28 8.47
C ASP A 158 -14.83 10.81 8.13
N LYS A 159 -14.94 10.42 6.86
CA LYS A 159 -14.58 9.06 6.40
C LYS A 159 -13.12 8.74 6.67
N HIS A 160 -12.20 9.66 6.32
CA HIS A 160 -10.77 9.46 6.53
C HIS A 160 -10.40 9.44 8.02
N LYS A 161 -11.04 10.25 8.88
CA LYS A 161 -10.88 10.17 10.34
C LYS A 161 -11.27 8.79 10.87
N THR A 162 -12.43 8.28 10.45
CA THR A 162 -12.90 6.94 10.83
C THR A 162 -11.95 5.85 10.31
N ALA A 163 -11.42 6.00 9.09
CA ALA A 163 -10.42 5.07 8.53
C ALA A 163 -9.13 5.05 9.35
N LEU A 164 -8.65 6.21 9.79
CA LEU A 164 -7.47 6.33 10.65
C LEU A 164 -7.68 5.65 12.02
N GLU A 165 -8.84 5.86 12.65
CA GLU A 165 -9.20 5.19 13.90
C GLU A 165 -9.21 3.67 13.75
N ASN A 166 -9.82 3.17 12.67
CA ASN A 166 -9.87 1.73 12.38
C ASN A 166 -8.47 1.15 12.11
N LEU A 167 -7.62 1.86 11.35
CA LEU A 167 -6.23 1.43 11.10
C LEU A 167 -5.41 1.39 12.38
N THR A 168 -5.58 2.36 13.25
CA THR A 168 -4.88 2.42 14.55
C THR A 168 -5.33 1.27 15.46
N ALA A 169 -6.63 0.99 15.51
CA ALA A 169 -7.16 -0.14 16.27
C ALA A 169 -6.65 -1.49 15.74
N GLN A 170 -6.65 -1.69 14.42
CA GLN A 170 -6.10 -2.89 13.77
C GLN A 170 -4.59 -3.04 14.03
N GLN A 171 -3.84 -1.94 14.03
CA GLN A 171 -2.42 -1.97 14.36
C GLN A 171 -2.19 -2.44 15.81
N GLN A 172 -2.98 -1.93 16.76
CA GLN A 172 -2.89 -2.34 18.15
C GLN A 172 -3.25 -3.82 18.33
N GLU A 173 -4.32 -4.29 17.69
CA GLU A 173 -4.71 -5.70 17.72
C GLU A 173 -3.61 -6.60 17.13
N ALA A 174 -3.03 -6.19 16.00
CA ALA A 174 -1.92 -6.89 15.38
C ALA A 174 -0.68 -6.95 16.31
N GLN A 175 -0.36 -5.87 17.03
CA GLN A 175 0.72 -5.84 18.00
C GLN A 175 0.50 -6.82 19.18
N GLU A 176 -0.74 -6.95 19.65
CA GLU A 176 -1.10 -7.92 20.68
C GLU A 176 -1.05 -9.36 20.16
N GLU A 177 -1.52 -9.59 18.93
CA GLU A 177 -1.51 -10.92 18.31
C GLU A 177 -0.09 -11.45 18.11
N VAL A 178 0.84 -10.61 17.66
CA VAL A 178 2.26 -10.97 17.50
C VAL A 178 2.92 -11.40 18.82
N LYS A 179 2.48 -10.87 19.96
CA LYS A 179 3.02 -11.23 21.27
C LYS A 179 2.52 -12.59 21.78
N ARG A 180 1.43 -13.13 21.20
CA ARG A 180 0.86 -14.39 21.65
C ARG A 180 1.79 -15.56 21.36
N PRO A 181 2.05 -16.43 22.36
CA PRO A 181 2.81 -17.65 22.14
C PRO A 181 1.96 -18.69 21.40
N PHE A 182 2.62 -19.65 20.78
CA PHE A 182 1.92 -20.79 20.18
C PHE A 182 1.18 -21.60 21.24
N ALA A 183 -0.14 -21.70 21.15
CA ALA A 183 -0.98 -22.30 22.20
C ALA A 183 -0.67 -23.79 22.48
N GLN A 184 -0.15 -24.51 21.50
CA GLN A 184 0.14 -25.95 21.60
C GLN A 184 1.63 -26.26 21.77
N GLU A 185 2.46 -25.28 22.19
CA GLU A 185 3.91 -25.44 22.36
C GLU A 185 4.22 -26.51 23.38
N GLN A 186 3.52 -26.52 24.54
CA GLN A 186 3.71 -27.51 25.59
C GLN A 186 3.36 -28.92 25.10
N GLU A 187 2.20 -29.07 24.41
CA GLU A 187 1.80 -30.37 23.86
C GLU A 187 2.84 -30.89 22.85
N LEU A 188 3.36 -30.02 21.98
CA LEU A 188 4.40 -30.38 21.02
C LEU A 188 5.67 -30.85 21.71
N THR A 189 6.11 -30.13 22.74
CA THR A 189 7.30 -30.49 23.53
C THR A 189 7.13 -31.82 24.22
N ASP A 190 6.02 -32.03 24.92
CA ASP A 190 5.76 -33.28 25.69
C ASP A 190 5.69 -34.49 24.76
N LYS A 191 4.98 -34.36 23.60
CA LYS A 191 4.88 -35.46 22.66
C LYS A 191 6.21 -35.74 21.94
N THR A 192 7.00 -34.72 21.67
CA THR A 192 8.33 -34.87 21.07
C THR A 192 9.25 -35.60 22.01
N ASN A 193 9.28 -35.23 23.29
CA ASN A 193 10.06 -35.92 24.32
C ASN A 193 9.63 -37.39 24.48
N ARG A 194 8.32 -37.65 24.51
CA ARG A 194 7.79 -39.01 24.59
C ARG A 194 8.14 -39.82 23.34
N LEU A 195 8.10 -39.25 22.15
CA LEU A 195 8.52 -39.92 20.92
C LEU A 195 10.00 -40.32 20.96
N ASN A 196 10.87 -39.41 21.44
CA ASN A 196 12.31 -39.68 21.58
C ASN A 196 12.58 -40.82 22.56
N VAL A 197 11.89 -40.85 23.71
CA VAL A 197 12.02 -41.96 24.70
C VAL A 197 11.57 -43.29 24.10
N LEU A 198 10.44 -43.31 23.34
CA LEU A 198 9.95 -44.52 22.69
C LEU A 198 10.93 -45.03 21.62
N ARG A 199 11.50 -44.12 20.81
CA ARG A 199 12.52 -44.47 19.81
C ARG A 199 13.76 -45.09 20.44
N LEU A 200 14.27 -44.50 21.54
CA LEU A 200 15.38 -45.06 22.27
C LEU A 200 15.07 -46.48 22.81
N ALA A 201 13.87 -46.68 23.35
CA ALA A 201 13.45 -47.99 23.86
C ALA A 201 13.34 -49.04 22.74
N LEU A 202 12.81 -48.68 21.57
CA LEU A 202 12.71 -49.57 20.41
C LEU A 202 14.09 -49.92 19.84
N HIS A 203 15.01 -48.94 19.73
CA HIS A 203 16.39 -49.19 19.26
C HIS A 203 17.23 -50.02 20.21
N MET A 204 16.97 -49.93 21.52
CA MET A 204 17.63 -50.78 22.49
C MET A 204 17.13 -52.24 22.42
N ASP A 205 15.90 -52.48 21.96
CA ASP A 205 15.31 -53.82 21.85
C ASP A 205 15.76 -54.52 20.54
N ASP A 206 16.06 -53.73 19.47
CA ASP A 206 16.50 -54.28 18.18
C ASP A 206 18.01 -54.49 18.02
N GLY A 207 18.84 -54.17 19.04
CA GLY A 207 20.28 -54.42 19.02
C GLY A 207 21.08 -53.66 17.93
N GLU A 208 20.50 -52.72 17.22
CA GLU A 208 21.18 -51.93 16.21
C GLU A 208 21.81 -50.66 16.81
N LYS A 209 23.11 -50.49 16.53
CA LYS A 209 23.84 -49.25 16.86
C LYS A 209 23.21 -48.05 16.14
N PRO A 210 23.07 -46.90 16.79
CA PRO A 210 22.55 -45.74 16.18
C PRO A 210 23.44 -45.32 14.99
N GLN A 211 22.92 -45.44 13.80
CA GLN A 211 23.52 -44.72 12.66
C GLN A 211 23.37 -43.22 12.93
N ALA A 212 24.51 -42.54 12.96
CA ALA A 212 24.55 -41.10 13.04
C ALA A 212 23.67 -40.53 11.90
N GLU A 213 22.61 -39.82 12.27
CA GLU A 213 21.83 -39.04 11.32
C GLU A 213 22.81 -38.13 10.56
N HIS A 214 22.94 -38.37 9.26
CA HIS A 214 23.50 -37.40 8.38
C HIS A 214 22.61 -36.14 8.49
N THR A 215 23.13 -35.18 9.21
CA THR A 215 22.67 -33.80 9.08
C THR A 215 22.89 -33.43 7.62
N GLU A 216 21.82 -33.51 6.83
CA GLU A 216 21.81 -32.85 5.52
C GLU A 216 22.00 -31.35 5.79
N GLU A 217 23.25 -30.90 5.66
CA GLU A 217 23.54 -29.49 5.54
C GLU A 217 22.68 -28.97 4.40
N LYS A 218 21.73 -28.09 4.72
CA LYS A 218 20.99 -27.34 3.73
C LYS A 218 22.00 -26.73 2.77
N PRO A 219 21.90 -26.99 1.46
CA PRO A 219 22.88 -26.50 0.52
C PRO A 219 22.98 -24.99 0.63
N SER A 220 24.14 -24.51 1.09
CA SER A 220 24.46 -23.10 1.14
C SER A 220 24.37 -22.55 -0.28
N ILE A 221 23.72 -21.38 -0.44
CA ILE A 221 23.66 -20.66 -1.73
C ILE A 221 25.07 -20.55 -2.36
N ARG A 222 26.09 -20.40 -1.54
CA ARG A 222 27.50 -20.40 -1.93
C ARG A 222 27.96 -21.74 -2.52
N GLY A 223 27.47 -22.86 -1.98
CA GLY A 223 27.75 -24.21 -2.49
C GLY A 223 27.03 -24.48 -3.82
N MET A 224 25.84 -23.93 -4.02
CA MET A 224 25.12 -23.99 -5.29
C MET A 224 25.80 -23.17 -6.39
N LEU A 225 26.24 -21.96 -6.09
CA LEU A 225 26.99 -21.09 -7.02
C LEU A 225 28.30 -21.72 -7.46
N LYS A 226 29.01 -22.41 -6.57
CA LYS A 226 30.26 -23.13 -6.88
C LYS A 226 30.03 -24.34 -7.80
N ARG A 227 28.89 -25.06 -7.64
CA ARG A 227 28.51 -26.17 -8.54
C ARG A 227 28.05 -25.71 -9.92
N MET A 228 27.49 -24.48 -10.01
CA MET A 228 27.03 -23.90 -11.29
C MET A 228 28.14 -23.21 -12.08
N GLY A 229 29.42 -23.26 -11.63
CA GLY A 229 30.57 -22.68 -12.37
C GLY A 229 30.49 -21.16 -12.51
N MET A 230 29.67 -20.48 -11.71
CA MET A 230 29.53 -19.01 -11.70
C MET A 230 30.49 -18.39 -10.66
N GLU A 231 31.70 -18.89 -10.54
CA GLU A 231 32.76 -18.16 -9.87
C GLU A 231 33.27 -17.10 -10.84
N SER A 232 32.63 -15.93 -10.75
CA SER A 232 32.96 -14.74 -11.50
C SER A 232 34.42 -14.35 -11.27
N ALA A 233 35.12 -14.16 -12.35
CA ALA A 233 36.37 -13.43 -12.45
C ALA A 233 36.21 -12.01 -11.87
N ALA A 234 36.47 -11.86 -10.61
CA ALA A 234 36.60 -10.59 -9.93
C ALA A 234 37.89 -10.56 -9.12
N THR A 235 39.02 -10.73 -9.83
CA THR A 235 40.32 -10.36 -9.31
C THR A 235 41.25 -10.15 -10.52
N ALA A 236 41.32 -8.93 -10.99
CA ALA A 236 42.54 -8.33 -11.56
C ALA A 236 42.21 -7.01 -12.23
N ALA A 237 42.41 -5.92 -11.54
CA ALA A 237 43.02 -4.70 -12.05
C ALA A 237 43.13 -3.66 -10.95
N ALA A 238 44.30 -3.57 -10.38
CA ALA A 238 44.82 -2.36 -9.74
C ALA A 238 46.11 -2.00 -10.45
N PRO A 239 46.76 -0.83 -10.21
CA PRO A 239 46.59 0.35 -11.04
C PRO A 239 47.89 0.69 -11.77
N GLY A 240 47.83 1.26 -12.95
CA GLY A 240 48.96 1.87 -13.66
C GLY A 240 48.81 3.37 -13.74
N ARG A 241 49.70 4.09 -13.02
CA ARG A 241 50.02 5.51 -13.20
C ARG A 241 50.69 5.74 -14.54
N SER A 242 50.42 6.84 -15.20
CA SER A 242 51.38 7.89 -15.62
C SER A 242 50.80 8.75 -16.72
N HIS A 243 50.77 10.01 -16.41
CA HIS A 243 51.57 11.11 -16.98
C HIS A 243 51.15 11.63 -18.35
N SER A 244 50.71 12.87 -18.31
CA SER A 244 51.27 14.03 -19.05
C SER A 244 50.82 14.34 -20.46
N GLN A 245 50.46 15.54 -20.61
CA GLN A 245 50.72 16.61 -21.61
C GLN A 245 49.48 17.00 -22.39
N GLU A 246 48.94 18.21 -22.09
CA GLU A 246 49.29 19.51 -22.73
C GLU A 246 49.11 19.51 -24.27
N ALA A 247 48.28 20.40 -24.63
CA ALA A 247 48.27 21.36 -25.73
C ALA A 247 46.89 21.44 -26.35
N GLU A 248 46.18 22.53 -26.22
CA GLU A 248 46.31 23.82 -26.96
C GLU A 248 45.56 23.84 -28.30
N LEU A 249 44.67 24.82 -28.41
CA LEU A 249 44.21 25.53 -29.61
C LEU A 249 43.18 24.84 -30.55
N ALA A 250 41.99 25.29 -30.58
CA ALA A 250 41.41 26.27 -31.51
C ALA A 250 39.91 26.48 -31.16
#